data_a13144fd4648448aa5eae31f79d920d1
#
_entry.id   a13144fd4648448aa5eae31f79d920d1
#
_cell.length_a   1.000
_cell.length_b   1.000
_cell.length_c   1.000
_cell.angle_alpha   90.00
_cell.angle_beta   90.00
_cell.angle_gamma   90.00
#
_symmetry.space_group_name_H-M   'P 1'
#
loop_
_entity.id
_entity.type
_entity.pdbx_description
1 polymer ?
#
loop_
_entity_poly.entity_id
_entity_poly.type
_entity_poly.pdbx_seq_one_letter_code
_entity_poly.pdbx_strand_id
1 'polypeptide(L)'
;MKTAIVYASVHHKNTEKVVKAIAEKHPGIELIDATKTILKDLASYDLIGFASGIFYGKFHKSLLNFITENLPLRKKVFVMYTCGSDRSEAYLKDIKDLIKSKECTLTAKYSCLAYDTFGPFKLIGGINKGHPNEADLQKAVDFYEGLCK
;
A
#
# COMPACT_ATOMS: atom_id res chain seq x y z
N MET A 1 7.56 -6.35 17.77
CA MET A 1 7.89 -5.72 16.48
C MET A 1 7.01 -4.49 16.29
N LYS A 2 7.61 -3.36 16.02
CA LYS A 2 6.88 -2.12 15.78
C LYS A 2 6.69 -1.90 14.28
N THR A 3 5.44 -1.78 13.85
CA THR A 3 5.07 -1.65 12.43
C THR A 3 4.29 -0.38 12.15
N ALA A 4 4.62 0.29 11.06
CA ALA A 4 3.82 1.36 10.47
C ALA A 4 3.39 0.96 9.07
N ILE A 5 2.19 1.36 8.66
CA ILE A 5 1.75 1.27 7.28
C ILE A 5 1.43 2.68 6.80
N VAL A 6 2.19 3.13 5.81
CA VAL A 6 2.00 4.42 5.15
C VAL A 6 1.19 4.18 3.89
N TYR A 7 0.09 4.90 3.72
CA TYR A 7 -0.81 4.65 2.61
C TYR A 7 -1.27 5.93 1.91
N ALA A 8 -1.64 5.80 0.66
CA ALA A 8 -2.33 6.84 -0.11
C ALA A 8 -3.58 6.21 -0.74
N SER A 9 -4.75 6.72 -0.37
CA SER A 9 -6.02 6.18 -0.82
C SER A 9 -6.97 7.33 -1.15
N VAL A 10 -7.26 7.53 -2.42
CA VAL A 10 -8.06 8.67 -2.90
C VAL A 10 -9.36 8.26 -3.58
N HIS A 11 -9.35 7.36 -4.57
CA HIS A 11 -10.58 6.90 -5.23
C HIS A 11 -11.21 5.73 -4.49
N HIS A 12 -12.51 5.84 -4.17
CA HIS A 12 -13.31 4.81 -3.50
C HIS A 12 -12.72 4.28 -2.19
N LYS A 13 -11.58 4.83 -1.75
CA LYS A 13 -10.89 4.47 -0.50
C LYS A 13 -10.58 2.98 -0.38
N ASN A 14 -10.28 2.33 -1.50
CA ASN A 14 -10.03 0.89 -1.55
C ASN A 14 -8.80 0.48 -0.74
N THR A 15 -7.68 1.18 -0.93
CA THR A 15 -6.45 0.91 -0.18
C THR A 15 -6.65 1.14 1.32
N GLU A 16 -7.38 2.20 1.68
CA GLU A 16 -7.69 2.49 3.09
C GLU A 16 -8.45 1.34 3.74
N LYS A 17 -9.42 0.75 3.05
CA LYS A 17 -10.17 -0.41 3.56
C LYS A 17 -9.24 -1.59 3.87
N VAL A 18 -8.28 -1.85 2.99
CA VAL A 18 -7.32 -2.94 3.14
C VAL A 18 -6.42 -2.73 4.36
N VAL A 19 -5.80 -1.56 4.47
CA VAL A 19 -4.89 -1.30 5.60
C VAL A 19 -5.62 -1.19 6.93
N LYS A 20 -6.84 -0.68 6.94
CA LYS A 20 -7.66 -0.64 8.15
C LYS A 20 -8.06 -2.04 8.62
N ALA A 21 -8.36 -2.95 7.72
CA ALA A 21 -8.66 -4.33 8.08
C ALA A 21 -7.49 -4.99 8.81
N ILE A 22 -6.27 -4.74 8.36
CA ILE A 22 -5.07 -5.24 9.04
C ILE A 22 -4.92 -4.59 10.42
N ALA A 23 -5.06 -3.28 10.52
CA ALA A 23 -4.89 -2.55 11.77
C ALA A 23 -5.96 -2.90 12.81
N GLU A 24 -7.18 -3.23 12.40
CA GLU A 24 -8.23 -3.69 13.31
C GLU A 24 -7.88 -5.00 14.00
N LYS A 25 -7.20 -5.90 13.28
CA LYS A 25 -6.73 -7.18 13.84
C LYS A 25 -5.43 -7.03 14.61
N HIS A 26 -4.66 -6.00 14.33
CA HIS A 26 -3.35 -5.73 14.93
C HIS A 26 -3.26 -4.28 15.40
N PRO A 27 -3.90 -3.94 16.54
CA PRO A 27 -4.05 -2.53 16.98
C PRO A 27 -2.73 -1.82 17.27
N GLY A 28 -1.62 -2.52 17.38
CA GLY A 28 -0.30 -1.90 17.54
C GLY A 28 0.28 -1.29 16.27
N ILE A 29 -0.34 -1.53 15.11
CA ILE A 29 0.12 -0.93 13.85
C ILE A 29 -0.29 0.54 13.80
N GLU A 30 0.66 1.41 13.46
CA GLU A 30 0.36 2.81 13.18
C GLU A 30 0.05 2.99 11.69
N LEU A 31 -1.10 3.58 11.40
CA LEU A 31 -1.49 3.94 10.04
C LEU A 31 -1.15 5.41 9.79
N ILE A 32 -0.44 5.68 8.69
CA ILE A 32 -0.01 7.04 8.31
C ILE A 32 -0.55 7.35 6.92
N ASP A 33 -1.38 8.38 6.82
CA ASP A 33 -1.93 8.83 5.54
C ASP A 33 -0.95 9.79 4.85
N ALA A 34 -0.31 9.33 3.78
CA ALA A 34 0.67 10.11 3.03
C ALA A 34 0.07 11.31 2.29
N THR A 35 -1.24 11.33 2.09
CA THR A 35 -1.91 12.49 1.49
C THR A 35 -2.04 13.66 2.47
N LYS A 36 -1.86 13.40 3.76
CA LYS A 36 -2.01 14.38 4.84
C LYS A 36 -0.72 14.60 5.63
N THR A 37 0.26 13.72 5.50
CA THR A 37 1.50 13.73 6.28
C THR A 37 2.69 13.84 5.36
N ILE A 38 3.49 14.90 5.51
CA ILE A 38 4.67 15.14 4.68
C ILE A 38 5.93 14.60 5.36
N LEU A 39 6.09 14.86 6.66
CA LEU A 39 7.27 14.47 7.43
C LEU A 39 6.86 13.58 8.61
N LYS A 40 7.58 12.51 8.79
CA LYS A 40 7.39 11.56 9.90
C LYS A 40 8.69 10.81 10.17
N ASP A 41 9.09 10.75 11.41
CA ASP A 41 10.25 9.94 11.81
C ASP A 41 9.85 8.46 11.84
N LEU A 42 10.46 7.67 10.96
CA LEU A 42 10.23 6.24 10.85
C LEU A 42 11.35 5.38 11.46
N ALA A 43 12.33 6.00 12.11
CA ALA A 43 13.52 5.28 12.58
C ALA A 43 13.22 4.17 13.58
N SER A 44 12.19 4.34 14.41
CA SER A 44 11.86 3.39 15.48
C SER A 44 11.05 2.18 15.02
N TYR A 45 10.59 2.15 13.77
CA TYR A 45 9.79 1.02 13.26
C TYR A 45 10.69 -0.08 12.74
N ASP A 46 10.32 -1.32 13.06
CA ASP A 46 11.05 -2.51 12.61
C ASP A 46 10.63 -2.94 11.20
N LEU A 47 9.35 -2.71 10.89
CA LEU A 47 8.76 -3.06 9.60
C LEU A 47 7.88 -1.91 9.12
N ILE A 48 8.05 -1.50 7.86
CA ILE A 48 7.28 -0.40 7.28
C ILE A 48 6.57 -0.89 6.03
N GLY A 49 5.24 -0.76 6.01
CA GLY A 49 4.43 -1.07 4.84
C GLY A 49 4.14 0.19 4.04
N PHE A 50 4.09 0.05 2.73
CA PHE A 50 3.66 1.12 1.83
C PHE A 50 2.49 0.61 0.99
N ALA A 51 1.38 1.33 1.03
CA ALA A 51 0.14 0.91 0.38
C ALA A 51 -0.46 2.03 -0.46
N SER A 52 -0.90 1.72 -1.67
CA SER A 52 -1.48 2.71 -2.58
C SER A 52 -2.47 2.05 -3.55
N GLY A 53 -3.42 2.85 -4.04
CA GLY A 53 -4.07 2.54 -5.30
C GLY A 53 -3.10 2.74 -6.45
N ILE A 54 -3.47 2.25 -7.63
CA ILE A 54 -2.67 2.43 -8.84
C ILE A 54 -3.31 3.51 -9.71
N PHE A 55 -2.51 4.51 -10.07
CA PHE A 55 -2.91 5.68 -10.85
C PHE A 55 -2.02 5.80 -12.07
N TYR A 56 -2.59 5.66 -13.27
CA TYR A 56 -1.83 5.70 -14.52
C TYR A 56 -0.67 4.70 -14.52
N GLY A 57 -0.91 3.51 -13.96
CA GLY A 57 0.10 2.45 -13.88
C GLY A 57 1.16 2.66 -12.81
N LYS A 58 0.96 3.59 -11.87
CA LYS A 58 1.94 3.94 -10.84
C LYS A 58 1.30 4.08 -9.46
N PHE A 59 2.12 3.95 -8.43
CA PHE A 59 1.73 4.29 -7.06
C PHE A 59 1.44 5.80 -6.97
N HIS A 60 0.58 6.17 -6.05
CA HIS A 60 0.20 7.58 -5.87
C HIS A 60 1.42 8.44 -5.56
N LYS A 61 1.48 9.62 -6.17
CA LYS A 61 2.59 10.55 -6.04
C LYS A 61 2.89 10.93 -4.58
N SER A 62 1.86 11.12 -3.76
CA SER A 62 2.05 11.48 -2.35
C SER A 62 2.80 10.40 -1.59
N LEU A 63 2.57 9.12 -1.91
CA LEU A 63 3.29 8.01 -1.28
C LEU A 63 4.76 7.98 -1.73
N LEU A 64 5.01 8.14 -3.03
CA LEU A 64 6.38 8.16 -3.54
C LEU A 64 7.18 9.32 -2.95
N ASN A 65 6.56 10.50 -2.83
CA ASN A 65 7.20 11.65 -2.18
C ASN A 65 7.47 11.39 -0.70
N PHE A 66 6.53 10.78 0.00
CA PHE A 66 6.70 10.44 1.40
C PHE A 66 7.89 9.49 1.61
N ILE A 67 8.00 8.47 0.77
CA ILE A 67 9.12 7.52 0.84
C ILE A 67 10.45 8.23 0.63
N THR A 68 10.52 9.10 -0.39
CA THR A 68 11.72 9.86 -0.71
C THR A 68 12.19 10.69 0.48
N GLU A 69 11.27 11.34 1.19
CA GLU A 69 11.59 12.25 2.29
C GLU A 69 11.82 11.54 3.62
N ASN A 70 11.17 10.41 3.87
CA ASN A 70 11.07 9.85 5.22
C ASN A 70 11.65 8.46 5.41
N LEU A 71 11.80 7.65 4.36
CA LEU A 71 12.27 6.27 4.54
C LEU A 71 13.74 6.26 4.98
N PRO A 72 14.04 5.74 6.19
CA PRO A 72 15.42 5.59 6.63
C PRO A 72 16.15 4.50 5.83
N LEU A 73 17.47 4.52 5.89
CA LEU A 73 18.28 3.48 5.25
C LEU A 73 18.11 2.13 5.96
N ARG A 74 18.23 1.07 5.15
CA ARG A 74 18.36 -0.32 5.65
C ARG A 74 17.20 -0.82 6.50
N LYS A 75 15.98 -0.41 6.15
CA LYS A 75 14.75 -0.91 6.78
C LYS A 75 14.19 -2.10 6.03
N LYS A 76 13.45 -2.95 6.74
CA LYS A 76 12.60 -3.97 6.12
C LYS A 76 11.27 -3.34 5.75
N VAL A 77 10.85 -3.52 4.51
CA VAL A 77 9.60 -2.94 4.00
C VAL A 77 8.77 -3.98 3.27
N PHE A 78 7.47 -3.76 3.21
CA PHE A 78 6.57 -4.50 2.34
C PHE A 78 5.71 -3.52 1.56
N VAL A 79 5.16 -3.95 0.45
CA VAL A 79 4.29 -3.10 -0.37
C VAL A 79 2.96 -3.78 -0.62
N MET A 80 1.91 -2.95 -0.70
CA MET A 80 0.54 -3.38 -0.99
C MET A 80 -0.07 -2.42 -2.00
N TYR A 81 -0.89 -2.96 -2.90
CA TYR A 81 -1.61 -2.07 -3.80
C TYR A 81 -2.97 -2.65 -4.19
N THR A 82 -3.88 -1.74 -4.54
CA THR A 82 -5.19 -2.07 -5.08
C THR A 82 -5.26 -1.54 -6.51
N CYS A 83 -5.78 -2.33 -7.43
CA CYS A 83 -5.79 -1.96 -8.85
C CYS A 83 -7.03 -2.50 -9.57
N GLY A 84 -7.34 -1.91 -10.71
CA GLY A 84 -8.42 -2.36 -11.57
C GLY A 84 -8.05 -3.60 -12.38
N SER A 85 -6.76 -3.78 -12.67
CA SER A 85 -6.25 -4.96 -13.37
C SER A 85 -4.87 -5.30 -12.83
N ASP A 86 -4.51 -6.60 -12.87
CA ASP A 86 -3.24 -7.07 -12.32
C ASP A 86 -2.10 -6.95 -13.34
N ARG A 87 -1.22 -5.97 -13.14
CA ARG A 87 0.02 -5.78 -13.91
C ARG A 87 1.17 -5.45 -12.96
N SER A 88 1.38 -6.32 -11.99
CA SER A 88 2.18 -6.06 -10.81
C SER A 88 3.60 -5.55 -11.05
N GLU A 89 4.31 -6.13 -12.02
CA GLU A 89 5.73 -5.75 -12.23
C GLU A 89 5.89 -4.32 -12.75
N ALA A 90 5.00 -3.90 -13.66
CA ALA A 90 5.03 -2.53 -14.18
C ALA A 90 4.72 -1.50 -13.09
N TYR A 91 3.74 -1.81 -12.23
CA TYR A 91 3.31 -0.90 -11.16
C TYR A 91 4.38 -0.69 -10.09
N LEU A 92 5.24 -1.67 -9.88
CA LEU A 92 6.20 -1.68 -8.79
C LEU A 92 7.53 -1.00 -9.12
N LYS A 93 7.76 -0.61 -10.38
CA LYS A 93 9.06 -0.11 -10.81
C LYS A 93 9.56 1.07 -9.95
N ASP A 94 8.78 2.12 -9.84
CA ASP A 94 9.20 3.34 -9.14
C ASP A 94 9.45 3.08 -7.65
N ILE A 95 8.55 2.32 -7.01
CA ILE A 95 8.70 2.06 -5.58
C ILE A 95 9.88 1.11 -5.29
N LYS A 96 10.12 0.14 -6.16
CA LYS A 96 11.31 -0.73 -6.04
C LYS A 96 12.60 0.05 -6.16
N ASP A 97 12.65 1.00 -7.10
CA ASP A 97 13.82 1.86 -7.28
C ASP A 97 14.09 2.71 -6.04
N LEU A 98 13.04 3.27 -5.43
CA LEU A 98 13.17 4.04 -4.20
C LEU A 98 13.65 3.19 -3.02
N ILE A 99 13.06 2.01 -2.85
CA ILE A 99 13.45 1.07 -1.79
C ILE A 99 14.93 0.70 -1.93
N LYS A 100 15.35 0.39 -3.15
CA LYS A 100 16.74 0.05 -3.45
C LYS A 100 17.69 1.22 -3.17
N SER A 101 17.29 2.44 -3.55
CA SER A 101 18.12 3.64 -3.32
C SER A 101 18.36 3.91 -1.85
N LYS A 102 17.47 3.44 -0.96
CA LYS A 102 17.60 3.55 0.49
C LYS A 102 18.26 2.33 1.13
N GLU A 103 18.78 1.41 0.33
CA GLU A 103 19.37 0.16 0.81
C GLU A 103 18.39 -0.66 1.69
N CYS A 104 17.09 -0.48 1.49
CA CYS A 104 16.06 -1.20 2.20
C CYS A 104 15.78 -2.55 1.55
N THR A 105 15.22 -3.47 2.33
CA THR A 105 14.86 -4.81 1.87
C THR A 105 13.36 -4.90 1.65
N LEU A 106 12.93 -5.17 0.41
CA LEU A 106 11.54 -5.48 0.12
C LEU A 106 11.28 -6.95 0.51
N THR A 107 10.56 -7.14 1.62
CA THR A 107 10.33 -8.48 2.17
C THR A 107 9.19 -9.22 1.49
N ALA A 108 8.15 -8.50 1.07
CA ALA A 108 6.98 -9.10 0.43
C ALA A 108 6.09 -8.05 -0.23
N LYS A 109 5.19 -8.52 -1.08
CA LYS A 109 4.20 -7.67 -1.75
C LYS A 109 2.84 -8.35 -1.75
N TYR A 110 1.77 -7.55 -1.68
CA TYR A 110 0.38 -8.00 -1.76
C TYR A 110 -0.40 -7.08 -2.67
N SER A 111 -1.33 -7.65 -3.44
CA SER A 111 -2.25 -6.86 -4.25
C SER A 111 -3.63 -7.50 -4.31
N CYS A 112 -4.65 -6.69 -4.51
CA CYS A 112 -5.99 -7.16 -4.80
C CYS A 112 -6.66 -6.26 -5.83
N LEU A 113 -7.65 -6.82 -6.52
CA LEU A 113 -8.50 -6.06 -7.41
C LEU A 113 -9.43 -5.16 -6.59
N ALA A 114 -9.78 -4.02 -7.15
CA ALA A 114 -10.61 -3.04 -6.47
C ALA A 114 -11.54 -2.35 -7.43
N TYR A 115 -12.62 -1.78 -6.92
CA TYR A 115 -13.57 -1.02 -7.70
C TYR A 115 -12.86 0.15 -8.39
N ASP A 116 -12.97 0.22 -9.72
CA ASP A 116 -12.29 1.20 -10.54
C ASP A 116 -13.26 1.80 -11.56
N THR A 117 -13.40 3.13 -11.52
CA THR A 117 -14.23 3.90 -12.45
C THR A 117 -13.39 4.79 -13.36
N PHE A 118 -12.07 4.60 -13.38
CA PHE A 118 -11.14 5.45 -14.14
C PHE A 118 -11.25 5.23 -15.65
N GLY A 119 -11.21 6.33 -16.41
CA GLY A 119 -11.16 6.29 -17.87
C GLY A 119 -12.36 5.55 -18.49
N PRO A 120 -12.12 4.59 -19.40
CA PRO A 120 -13.20 3.87 -20.07
C PRO A 120 -14.06 3.03 -19.13
N PHE A 121 -13.55 2.67 -17.95
CA PHE A 121 -14.32 1.92 -16.97
C PHE A 121 -15.53 2.69 -16.45
N LYS A 122 -15.45 4.01 -16.43
CA LYS A 122 -16.55 4.88 -16.02
C LYS A 122 -17.77 4.72 -16.92
N LEU A 123 -17.57 4.46 -18.21
CA LEU A 123 -18.66 4.31 -19.20
C LEU A 123 -19.52 3.08 -18.94
N ILE A 124 -18.98 2.06 -18.31
CA ILE A 124 -19.69 0.81 -17.98
C ILE A 124 -20.03 0.70 -16.49
N GLY A 125 -19.94 1.81 -15.74
CA GLY A 125 -20.23 1.81 -14.30
C GLY A 125 -19.08 1.32 -13.42
N GLY A 126 -17.87 1.19 -13.98
CA GLY A 126 -16.69 0.70 -13.28
C GLY A 126 -16.46 -0.80 -13.43
N ILE A 127 -15.33 -1.27 -12.96
CA ILE A 127 -14.97 -2.70 -12.89
C ILE A 127 -14.69 -3.10 -11.45
N ASN A 128 -14.76 -4.40 -11.17
CA ASN A 128 -14.50 -4.97 -9.82
C ASN A 128 -15.41 -4.38 -8.74
N LYS A 129 -16.65 -4.04 -9.08
CA LYS A 129 -17.60 -3.50 -8.10
C LYS A 129 -17.76 -4.50 -6.94
N GLY A 130 -17.73 -3.98 -5.72
CA GLY A 130 -17.75 -4.81 -4.52
C GLY A 130 -16.38 -5.30 -4.05
N HIS A 131 -15.30 -4.96 -4.76
CA HIS A 131 -13.93 -5.26 -4.33
C HIS A 131 -13.22 -3.98 -3.83
N PRO A 132 -12.37 -4.08 -2.79
CA PRO A 132 -12.08 -5.31 -2.07
C PRO A 132 -13.30 -5.80 -1.26
N ASN A 133 -13.52 -7.11 -1.28
CA ASN A 133 -14.58 -7.75 -0.49
C ASN A 133 -13.99 -8.38 0.79
N GLU A 134 -14.82 -9.05 1.59
CA GLU A 134 -14.37 -9.67 2.85
C GLU A 134 -13.23 -10.67 2.63
N ALA A 135 -13.26 -11.44 1.55
CA ALA A 135 -12.20 -12.39 1.23
C ALA A 135 -10.89 -11.68 0.91
N ASP A 136 -10.94 -10.56 0.18
CA ASP A 136 -9.77 -9.74 -0.12
C ASP A 136 -9.14 -9.17 1.15
N LEU A 137 -9.98 -8.67 2.05
CA LEU A 137 -9.53 -8.11 3.32
C LEU A 137 -8.91 -9.18 4.21
N GLN A 138 -9.50 -10.37 4.26
CA GLN A 138 -8.95 -11.48 5.04
C GLN A 138 -7.59 -11.92 4.48
N LYS A 139 -7.44 -11.99 3.16
CA LYS A 139 -6.15 -12.31 2.54
C LYS A 139 -5.07 -11.27 2.88
N ALA A 140 -5.45 -9.99 2.98
CA ALA A 140 -4.52 -8.94 3.38
C ALA A 140 -4.07 -9.13 4.84
N VAL A 141 -4.99 -9.47 5.73
CA VAL A 141 -4.66 -9.80 7.12
C VAL A 141 -3.72 -11.01 7.19
N ASP A 142 -4.05 -12.08 6.46
CA ASP A 142 -3.22 -13.29 6.40
C ASP A 142 -1.82 -12.99 5.87
N PHE A 143 -1.73 -12.14 4.84
CA PHE A 143 -0.46 -11.70 4.29
C PHE A 143 0.40 -11.01 5.36
N TYR A 144 -0.18 -10.07 6.09
CA TYR A 144 0.55 -9.36 7.16
C TYR A 144 0.99 -10.33 8.26
N GLU A 145 0.10 -11.23 8.68
CA GLU A 145 0.42 -12.21 9.71
C GLU A 145 1.56 -13.13 9.30
N GLY A 146 1.65 -13.46 8.01
CA GLY A 146 2.77 -14.21 7.46
C GLY A 146 4.10 -13.49 7.60
N LEU A 147 4.11 -12.15 7.55
CA LEU A 147 5.32 -11.36 7.74
C LEU A 147 5.81 -11.34 9.19
N CYS A 148 4.90 -11.58 10.13
CA CYS A 148 5.21 -11.52 11.57
C CYS A 148 5.79 -12.83 12.12
N LYS A 149 5.81 -13.88 11.31
CA LYS A 149 6.29 -15.22 11.72
C LYS A 149 7.80 -15.38 11.56
#